data_faa6809b9615931914ba3943a4334511
#
_entry.id   faa6809b9615931914ba3943a4334511
#
_cell.length_a   1.000
_cell.length_b   1.000
_cell.length_c   1.000
_cell.angle_alpha   90.00
_cell.angle_beta   90.00
_cell.angle_gamma   90.00
#
_symmetry.space_group_name_H-M   'P 1'
#
loop_
_entity.id
_entity.type
_entity.pdbx_description
1 polymer ?
#
loop_
_entity_poly.entity_id
_entity_poly.type
_entity_poly.pdbx_seq_one_letter_code
_entity_poly.pdbx_strand_id
1 'polypeptide(L)'
;MNKKELEAALPGATIYQIAAIIKNACPEIYFGASVYIEAMQSMDKITDNYYEDSGPEIVAKFLVNASTWRGETARAVKKELNRRLKENK
;
A
#
# COMPACT_ATOMS: atom_id res chain seq x y z
N MET A 1 12.97 7.10 -5.30
CA MET A 1 12.05 8.09 -5.87
C MET A 1 12.01 9.34 -5.02
N ASN A 2 12.01 10.50 -5.66
CA ASN A 2 11.76 11.72 -4.91
C ASN A 2 10.24 11.94 -4.80
N LYS A 3 9.83 12.92 -4.02
CA LYS A 3 8.41 13.20 -3.75
C LYS A 3 7.61 13.43 -5.04
N LYS A 4 8.18 14.19 -5.97
CA LYS A 4 7.50 14.53 -7.21
C LYS A 4 7.26 13.30 -8.09
N GLU A 5 8.28 12.46 -8.21
CA GLU A 5 8.17 11.22 -8.97
C GLU A 5 7.15 10.28 -8.35
N LEU A 6 7.16 10.21 -7.03
CA LEU A 6 6.25 9.36 -6.28
C LEU A 6 4.79 9.80 -6.48
N GLU A 7 4.53 11.10 -6.36
CA GLU A 7 3.19 11.65 -6.55
C GLU A 7 2.68 11.44 -7.98
N ALA A 8 3.59 11.45 -8.96
CA ALA A 8 3.22 11.21 -10.35
C ALA A 8 2.94 9.73 -10.61
N ALA A 9 3.66 8.82 -9.95
CA ALA A 9 3.57 7.40 -10.19
C ALA A 9 2.39 6.74 -9.46
N LEU A 10 2.09 7.17 -8.24
CA LEU A 10 1.11 6.51 -7.38
C LEU A 10 -0.30 6.40 -7.96
N PRO A 11 -0.88 7.45 -8.55
CA PRO A 11 -2.28 7.35 -9.02
C PRO A 11 -2.51 6.26 -10.07
N GLY A 12 -1.50 5.97 -10.89
CA GLY A 12 -1.61 4.93 -11.91
C GLY A 12 -0.97 3.60 -11.54
N ALA A 13 -0.43 3.47 -10.34
CA ALA A 13 0.28 2.26 -9.93
C ALA A 13 -0.68 1.13 -9.58
N THR A 14 -0.28 -0.11 -9.89
CA THR A 14 -0.99 -1.28 -9.40
C THR A 14 -0.70 -1.46 -7.91
N ILE A 15 -1.51 -2.27 -7.24
CA ILE A 15 -1.28 -2.54 -5.82
C ILE A 15 0.08 -3.20 -5.62
N TYR A 16 0.46 -4.15 -6.49
CA TYR A 16 1.77 -4.80 -6.34
C TYR A 16 2.92 -3.83 -6.58
N GLN A 17 2.74 -2.81 -7.43
CA GLN A 17 3.75 -1.77 -7.62
C GLN A 17 3.89 -0.90 -6.37
N ILE A 18 2.77 -0.57 -5.74
CA ILE A 18 2.79 0.16 -4.48
C ILE A 18 3.49 -0.65 -3.40
N ALA A 19 3.22 -1.95 -3.34
CA ALA A 19 3.90 -2.84 -2.39
C ALA A 19 5.42 -2.82 -2.59
N ALA A 20 5.87 -2.80 -3.85
CA ALA A 20 7.31 -2.70 -4.16
C ALA A 20 7.89 -1.37 -3.67
N ILE A 21 7.16 -0.28 -3.84
CA ILE A 21 7.59 1.03 -3.34
C ILE A 21 7.74 1.00 -1.82
N ILE A 22 6.79 0.39 -1.12
CA ILE A 22 6.83 0.27 0.33
C ILE A 22 8.06 -0.52 0.78
N LYS A 23 8.31 -1.65 0.15
CA LYS A 23 9.45 -2.50 0.51
C LYS A 23 10.78 -1.81 0.26
N ASN A 24 10.89 -1.04 -0.81
CA ASN A 24 12.07 -0.26 -1.11
C ASN A 24 12.30 0.85 -0.10
N ALA A 25 11.23 1.52 0.31
CA ALA A 25 11.31 2.66 1.24
C ALA A 25 11.56 2.21 2.66
N CYS A 26 11.04 1.06 3.06
CA CYS A 26 11.15 0.57 4.43
C CYS A 26 11.31 -0.95 4.44
N PRO A 27 12.54 -1.46 4.14
CA PRO A 27 12.78 -2.90 4.14
C PRO A 27 12.51 -3.58 5.47
N GLU A 28 12.61 -2.81 6.56
CA GLU A 28 12.44 -3.33 7.92
C GLU A 28 11.10 -2.92 8.53
N ILE A 29 10.08 -2.77 7.69
CA ILE A 29 8.76 -2.38 8.18
C ILE A 29 8.27 -3.38 9.23
N TYR A 30 7.48 -2.86 10.19
CA TYR A 30 6.93 -3.66 11.27
C TYR A 30 6.33 -4.97 10.75
N PHE A 31 6.67 -6.08 11.42
CA PHE A 31 6.27 -7.42 11.01
C PHE A 31 4.75 -7.55 10.78
N GLY A 32 3.95 -6.93 11.66
CA GLY A 32 2.50 -6.98 11.51
C GLY A 32 2.00 -6.36 10.20
N ALA A 33 2.76 -5.45 9.61
CA ALA A 33 2.40 -4.86 8.31
C ALA A 33 2.92 -5.69 7.15
N SER A 34 4.04 -6.40 7.33
CA SER A 34 4.71 -7.11 6.23
C SER A 34 3.85 -8.22 5.63
N VAL A 35 3.02 -8.87 6.44
CA VAL A 35 2.15 -9.94 5.95
C VAL A 35 1.12 -9.40 4.95
N TYR A 36 0.66 -8.17 5.16
CA TYR A 36 -0.28 -7.53 4.23
C TYR A 36 0.44 -7.02 2.98
N ILE A 37 1.70 -6.62 3.11
CA ILE A 37 2.51 -6.25 1.95
C ILE A 37 2.69 -7.46 1.03
N GLU A 38 2.94 -8.63 1.59
CA GLU A 38 3.04 -9.87 0.80
C GLU A 38 1.76 -10.15 0.03
N ALA A 39 0.61 -9.98 0.69
CA ALA A 39 -0.67 -10.15 0.02
C ALA A 39 -0.84 -9.13 -1.10
N MET A 40 -0.47 -7.87 -0.85
CA MET A 40 -0.56 -6.80 -1.84
C MET A 40 0.32 -7.06 -3.06
N GLN A 41 1.40 -7.79 -2.92
CA GLN A 41 2.29 -8.11 -4.04
C GLN A 41 1.63 -8.97 -5.12
N SER A 42 0.55 -9.64 -4.79
CA SER A 42 -0.19 -10.45 -5.77
C SER A 42 -1.45 -9.77 -6.27
N MET A 43 -1.66 -8.50 -5.91
CA MET A 43 -2.86 -7.75 -6.30
C MET A 43 -2.55 -6.72 -7.38
N ASP A 44 -3.41 -6.65 -8.38
CA ASP A 44 -3.36 -5.61 -9.41
C ASP A 44 -4.21 -4.42 -8.97
N LYS A 45 -5.48 -4.67 -8.70
CA LYS A 45 -6.44 -3.64 -8.30
C LYS A 45 -6.82 -3.82 -6.84
N ILE A 46 -7.26 -2.72 -6.20
CA ILE A 46 -7.72 -2.81 -4.82
C ILE A 46 -8.94 -3.71 -4.66
N THR A 47 -9.67 -3.94 -5.75
CA THR A 47 -10.83 -4.83 -5.75
C THR A 47 -10.47 -6.30 -5.85
N ASP A 48 -9.21 -6.62 -6.13
CA ASP A 48 -8.77 -8.01 -6.21
C ASP A 48 -8.81 -8.66 -4.82
N ASN A 49 -9.06 -9.95 -4.82
CA ASN A 49 -9.06 -10.72 -3.58
C ASN A 49 -7.74 -11.48 -3.43
N TYR A 50 -7.34 -11.73 -2.19
CA TYR A 50 -6.22 -12.58 -1.88
C TYR A 50 -6.76 -13.76 -1.07
N TYR A 51 -6.95 -14.90 -1.75
CA TYR A 51 -7.63 -16.05 -1.18
C TYR A 51 -9.03 -15.65 -0.69
N GLU A 52 -9.32 -15.78 0.61
CA GLU A 52 -10.62 -15.42 1.18
C GLU A 52 -10.72 -13.97 1.61
N ASP A 53 -9.58 -13.26 1.64
CA ASP A 53 -9.55 -11.87 2.08
C ASP A 53 -9.81 -10.92 0.92
N SER A 54 -10.63 -9.91 1.15
CA SER A 54 -10.88 -8.89 0.13
C SER A 54 -9.71 -7.90 0.07
N GLY A 55 -9.45 -7.37 -1.12
CA GLY A 55 -8.40 -6.37 -1.31
C GLY A 55 -8.55 -5.17 -0.40
N PRO A 56 -9.74 -4.56 -0.30
CA PRO A 56 -9.93 -3.42 0.61
C PRO A 56 -9.61 -3.75 2.06
N GLU A 57 -9.96 -4.94 2.55
CA GLU A 57 -9.61 -5.35 3.91
C GLU A 57 -8.10 -5.46 4.09
N ILE A 58 -7.42 -6.07 3.13
CA ILE A 58 -5.96 -6.22 3.19
C ILE A 58 -5.30 -4.86 3.27
N VAL A 59 -5.69 -3.93 2.41
CA VAL A 59 -5.11 -2.58 2.38
C VAL A 59 -5.43 -1.83 3.67
N ALA A 60 -6.67 -1.93 4.17
CA ALA A 60 -7.05 -1.28 5.42
C ALA A 60 -6.24 -1.81 6.60
N LYS A 61 -6.05 -3.11 6.68
CA LYS A 61 -5.26 -3.74 7.74
C LYS A 61 -3.78 -3.36 7.63
N PHE A 62 -3.26 -3.26 6.40
CA PHE A 62 -1.91 -2.76 6.20
C PHE A 62 -1.77 -1.35 6.79
N LEU A 63 -2.70 -0.46 6.47
CA LEU A 63 -2.64 0.93 6.94
C LEU A 63 -2.66 1.01 8.47
N VAL A 64 -3.48 0.20 9.13
CA VAL A 64 -3.52 0.16 10.59
C VAL A 64 -2.17 -0.29 11.17
N ASN A 65 -1.58 -1.32 10.56
CA ASN A 65 -0.32 -1.90 11.06
C ASN A 65 0.91 -1.11 10.63
N ALA A 66 0.76 -0.14 9.74
CA ALA A 66 1.85 0.70 9.27
C ALA A 66 1.85 2.07 9.95
N SER A 67 1.19 2.21 11.09
CA SER A 67 1.06 3.49 11.78
C SER A 67 2.40 4.08 12.22
N THR A 68 3.40 3.23 12.46
CA THR A 68 4.74 3.70 12.85
C THR A 68 5.62 4.05 11.65
N TRP A 69 5.20 3.67 10.44
CA TRP A 69 5.93 4.02 9.23
C TRP A 69 5.64 5.48 8.88
N ARG A 70 6.68 6.31 8.89
CA ARG A 70 6.56 7.76 8.72
C ARG A 70 7.52 8.27 7.64
N GLY A 71 7.32 9.52 7.24
CA GLY A 71 8.16 10.19 6.26
C GLY A 71 7.36 10.53 5.01
N GLU A 72 8.03 11.16 4.05
CA GLU A 72 7.40 11.61 2.80
C GLU A 72 6.77 10.47 2.00
N THR A 73 7.53 9.39 1.82
CA THR A 73 7.05 8.24 1.05
C THR A 73 5.84 7.62 1.76
N ALA A 74 5.94 7.46 3.09
CA ALA A 74 4.84 6.89 3.86
C ALA A 74 3.57 7.72 3.72
N ARG A 75 3.68 9.03 3.82
CA ARG A 75 2.52 9.91 3.69
C ARG A 75 1.88 9.81 2.32
N ALA A 76 2.70 9.82 1.26
CA ALA A 76 2.19 9.74 -0.10
C ALA A 76 1.49 8.41 -0.37
N VAL A 77 2.11 7.30 0.04
CA VAL A 77 1.54 5.98 -0.13
C VAL A 77 0.24 5.82 0.65
N LYS A 78 0.25 6.21 1.91
CA LYS A 78 -0.94 6.10 2.76
C LYS A 78 -2.09 6.94 2.22
N LYS A 79 -1.80 8.14 1.74
CA LYS A 79 -2.80 9.01 1.14
C LYS A 79 -3.43 8.36 -0.08
N GLU A 80 -2.61 7.79 -0.95
CA GLU A 80 -3.10 7.13 -2.16
C GLU A 80 -3.95 5.90 -1.84
N LEU A 81 -3.50 5.07 -0.90
CA LEU A 81 -4.25 3.88 -0.51
C LEU A 81 -5.58 4.24 0.14
N ASN A 82 -5.59 5.27 0.99
CA ASN A 82 -6.83 5.75 1.59
C ASN A 82 -7.80 6.29 0.53
N ARG A 83 -7.28 6.98 -0.49
CA ARG A 83 -8.10 7.47 -1.60
C ARG A 83 -8.78 6.30 -2.31
N ARG A 84 -8.03 5.25 -2.60
CA ARG A 84 -8.58 4.08 -3.30
C ARG A 84 -9.63 3.35 -2.46
N LEU A 85 -9.40 3.25 -1.15
CA LEU A 85 -10.39 2.66 -0.25
C LEU A 85 -11.70 3.47 -0.25
N LYS A 86 -11.58 4.78 -0.26
CA LYS A 86 -12.73 5.68 -0.26
C LYS A 86 -13.54 5.55 -1.54
N GLU A 87 -12.85 5.49 -2.69
CA GLU A 87 -13.51 5.39 -3.98
C GLU A 87 -14.16 4.03 -4.21
N ASN A 88 -13.71 3.02 -3.46
CA ASN A 88 -14.19 1.66 -3.65
C ASN A 88 -15.33 1.27 -2.70
N LYS A 89 -15.95 2.22 -2.06
CA LYS A 89 -17.08 1.96 -1.17
C LYS A 89 -18.39 1.81 -1.94
#